data_47330876340b9e76e560423413fe8888
#
_entry.id   47330876340b9e76e560423413fe8888
#
_cell.length_a   1.000
_cell.length_b   1.000
_cell.length_c   1.000
_cell.angle_alpha   90.00
_cell.angle_beta   90.00
_cell.angle_gamma   90.00
#
_symmetry.space_group_name_H-M   'P 1'
#
loop_
_entity.id
_entity.type
_entity.pdbx_description
1 polymer ?
#
loop_
_entity_poly.entity_id
_entity_poly.type
_entity_poly.pdbx_seq_one_letter_code
_entity_poly.pdbx_strand_id
1 'polypeptide(L)'
;MTATLIDGNALAKRIRAEVATRAAALTARGHQPGLAVVLVGEDPASQVYVRNKVKACEDNGLYSSLDRYPADLTESDLLARIDELNRDPKINGILVQLPLPKHIDSHKVLEAIAPEKDVDGFHVSNAGALMTGAPLFRPCTPYGCMKMLESVAFPLRGAVAVVIGASNIVGKPMAMMLLQAGATVTICNSKTRDLAAHTRNADVIVAAVGKRNIVTADMVKPGAAVIDVGMNRDDEGKLCGDVDFHGVKEVAGFITPVPGGVGPMTITMLLVNTIEAAERALG
;
A
#
# COMPACT_ATOMS: atom_id res chain seq x y z
N MET A 1 -11.54 -16.28 -22.45
CA MET A 1 -10.67 -15.14 -22.87
C MET A 1 -9.69 -14.93 -21.73
N THR A 2 -8.41 -14.92 -22.01
CA THR A 2 -7.38 -14.72 -20.99
C THR A 2 -7.44 -13.27 -20.46
N ALA A 3 -7.33 -13.06 -19.16
CA ALA A 3 -7.42 -11.74 -18.50
C ALA A 3 -6.34 -10.78 -19.01
N THR A 4 -6.69 -9.51 -19.11
CA THR A 4 -5.74 -8.42 -19.31
C THR A 4 -4.91 -8.24 -18.04
N LEU A 5 -3.59 -8.22 -18.18
CA LEU A 5 -2.69 -7.98 -17.05
C LEU A 5 -2.70 -6.49 -16.68
N ILE A 6 -2.88 -6.20 -15.40
CA ILE A 6 -2.69 -4.86 -14.85
C ILE A 6 -1.21 -4.75 -14.44
N ASP A 7 -0.39 -4.19 -15.32
CA ASP A 7 1.06 -4.07 -15.11
C ASP A 7 1.38 -2.92 -14.14
N GLY A 8 1.65 -3.30 -12.88
CA GLY A 8 2.03 -2.36 -11.84
C GLY A 8 3.40 -1.73 -12.06
N ASN A 9 4.34 -2.41 -12.71
CA ASN A 9 5.66 -1.83 -13.02
C ASN A 9 5.54 -0.71 -14.05
N ALA A 10 4.80 -0.92 -15.14
CA ALA A 10 4.58 0.10 -16.16
C ALA A 10 3.84 1.31 -15.60
N LEU A 11 2.79 1.08 -14.79
CA LEU A 11 2.03 2.14 -14.13
C LEU A 11 2.89 2.90 -13.12
N ALA A 12 3.66 2.21 -12.29
CA ALA A 12 4.59 2.80 -11.34
C ALA A 12 5.62 3.71 -12.03
N LYS A 13 6.21 3.25 -13.15
CA LYS A 13 7.17 4.04 -13.92
C LYS A 13 6.56 5.36 -14.40
N ARG A 14 5.33 5.34 -14.91
CA ARG A 14 4.62 6.55 -15.38
C ARG A 14 4.37 7.53 -14.23
N ILE A 15 3.81 7.07 -13.11
CA ILE A 15 3.51 7.94 -11.97
C ILE A 15 4.80 8.48 -11.33
N ARG A 16 5.88 7.68 -11.25
CA ARG A 16 7.17 8.16 -10.74
C ARG A 16 7.79 9.26 -11.59
N ALA A 17 7.58 9.26 -12.90
CA ALA A 17 8.02 10.37 -13.75
C ALA A 17 7.30 11.69 -13.38
N GLU A 18 6.01 11.63 -13.05
CA GLU A 18 5.26 12.78 -12.54
C GLU A 18 5.76 13.21 -11.16
N VAL A 19 6.04 12.25 -10.26
CA VAL A 19 6.65 12.50 -8.93
C VAL A 19 7.98 13.22 -9.09
N ALA A 20 8.88 12.75 -9.96
CA ALA A 20 10.18 13.37 -10.18
C ALA A 20 10.06 14.82 -10.68
N THR A 21 9.10 15.10 -11.55
CA THR A 21 8.82 16.47 -12.02
C THR A 21 8.35 17.37 -10.88
N ARG A 22 7.45 16.89 -10.02
CA ARG A 22 6.95 17.64 -8.85
C ARG A 22 8.08 17.86 -7.83
N ALA A 23 8.90 16.82 -7.56
CA ALA A 23 10.06 16.92 -6.67
C ALA A 23 11.06 17.98 -7.14
N ALA A 24 11.39 18.01 -8.43
CA ALA A 24 12.27 19.00 -9.01
C ALA A 24 11.70 20.42 -8.88
N ALA A 25 10.41 20.61 -9.10
CA ALA A 25 9.75 21.91 -8.92
C ALA A 25 9.79 22.41 -7.48
N LEU A 26 9.58 21.53 -6.49
CA LEU A 26 9.68 21.86 -5.08
C LEU A 26 11.14 22.19 -4.68
N THR A 27 12.09 21.39 -5.15
CA THR A 27 13.53 21.61 -4.89
C THR A 27 14.03 22.92 -5.47
N ALA A 28 13.55 23.30 -6.67
CA ALA A 28 13.87 24.61 -7.28
C ALA A 28 13.36 25.81 -6.45
N ARG A 29 12.35 25.58 -5.61
CA ARG A 29 11.82 26.56 -4.65
C ARG A 29 12.54 26.51 -3.29
N GLY A 30 13.60 25.71 -3.16
CA GLY A 30 14.37 25.54 -1.93
C GLY A 30 13.83 24.49 -0.93
N HIS A 31 12.86 23.68 -1.36
CA HIS A 31 12.16 22.71 -0.51
C HIS A 31 12.21 21.29 -1.11
N GLN A 32 13.33 20.62 -0.95
CA GLN A 32 13.44 19.22 -1.39
C GLN A 32 12.55 18.32 -0.52
N PRO A 33 11.57 17.58 -1.10
CA PRO A 33 10.73 16.65 -0.34
C PRO A 33 11.55 15.57 0.35
N GLY A 34 11.28 15.33 1.63
CA GLY A 34 12.07 14.41 2.46
C GLY A 34 11.25 13.30 3.09
N LEU A 35 11.73 12.06 2.98
CA LEU A 35 11.18 10.86 3.63
C LEU A 35 12.18 10.29 4.62
N ALA A 36 11.79 10.16 5.89
CA ALA A 36 12.50 9.38 6.88
C ALA A 36 11.95 7.94 6.90
N VAL A 37 12.85 6.97 6.77
CA VAL A 37 12.51 5.54 6.87
C VAL A 37 13.19 4.97 8.10
N VAL A 38 12.41 4.39 9.00
CA VAL A 38 12.90 3.76 10.23
C VAL A 38 12.73 2.24 10.13
N LEU A 39 13.81 1.51 10.36
CA LEU A 39 13.85 0.06 10.37
C LEU A 39 14.39 -0.44 11.71
N VAL A 40 13.63 -1.27 12.42
CA VAL A 40 14.05 -1.90 13.68
C VAL A 40 14.14 -3.40 13.47
N GLY A 41 15.30 -3.97 13.75
CA GLY A 41 15.60 -5.38 13.55
C GLY A 41 16.14 -5.74 12.18
N GLU A 42 16.32 -7.04 11.96
CA GLU A 42 17.05 -7.58 10.79
C GLU A 42 16.19 -8.49 9.90
N ASP A 43 14.86 -8.33 9.91
CA ASP A 43 14.00 -9.12 9.02
C ASP A 43 14.40 -8.94 7.55
N PRO A 44 14.76 -10.03 6.84
CA PRO A 44 15.28 -9.91 5.48
C PRO A 44 14.29 -9.31 4.48
N ALA A 45 12.99 -9.57 4.67
CA ALA A 45 11.96 -9.01 3.79
C ALA A 45 11.85 -7.49 4.00
N SER A 46 11.82 -7.04 5.25
CA SER A 46 11.80 -5.62 5.62
C SER A 46 13.02 -4.88 5.06
N GLN A 47 14.22 -5.49 5.13
CA GLN A 47 15.45 -4.89 4.59
C GLN A 47 15.36 -4.67 3.07
N VAL A 48 14.81 -5.64 2.32
CA VAL A 48 14.64 -5.51 0.87
C VAL A 48 13.64 -4.38 0.56
N TYR A 49 12.51 -4.33 1.29
CA TYR A 49 11.50 -3.29 1.11
C TYR A 49 12.03 -1.89 1.38
N VAL A 50 12.72 -1.71 2.50
CA VAL A 50 13.33 -0.44 2.89
C VAL A 50 14.35 0.01 1.84
N ARG A 51 15.24 -0.87 1.40
CA ARG A 51 16.21 -0.55 0.34
C ARG A 51 15.53 -0.06 -0.94
N ASN A 52 14.46 -0.73 -1.36
CA ASN A 52 13.70 -0.34 -2.55
C ASN A 52 12.98 1.01 -2.38
N LYS A 53 12.50 1.33 -1.17
CA LYS A 53 11.88 2.61 -0.84
C LYS A 53 12.89 3.76 -0.89
N VAL A 54 14.06 3.59 -0.23
CA VAL A 54 15.15 4.57 -0.25
C VAL A 54 15.63 4.82 -1.67
N LYS A 55 15.93 3.74 -2.41
CA LYS A 55 16.34 3.86 -3.81
C LYS A 55 15.29 4.58 -4.66
N ALA A 56 14.01 4.30 -4.45
CA ALA A 56 12.94 4.97 -5.19
C ALA A 56 12.87 6.48 -4.86
N CYS A 57 13.16 6.91 -3.62
CA CYS A 57 13.27 8.32 -3.28
C CYS A 57 14.43 8.97 -4.06
N GLU A 58 15.62 8.39 -3.99
CA GLU A 58 16.83 8.89 -4.65
C GLU A 58 16.63 8.99 -6.17
N ASP A 59 16.14 7.92 -6.80
CA ASP A 59 15.88 7.87 -8.25
C ASP A 59 14.87 8.93 -8.72
N ASN A 60 14.04 9.49 -7.82
CA ASN A 60 13.01 10.47 -8.14
C ASN A 60 13.24 11.85 -7.50
N GLY A 61 14.45 12.14 -6.99
CA GLY A 61 14.85 13.45 -6.50
C GLY A 61 14.33 13.83 -5.12
N LEU A 62 13.82 12.87 -4.33
CA LEU A 62 13.46 13.08 -2.94
C LEU A 62 14.69 12.86 -2.05
N TYR A 63 14.81 13.66 -0.99
CA TYR A 63 15.71 13.34 0.10
C TYR A 63 15.21 12.12 0.86
N SER A 64 16.10 11.20 1.25
CA SER A 64 15.74 10.08 2.11
C SER A 64 16.75 9.88 3.21
N SER A 65 16.28 9.84 4.47
CA SER A 65 17.08 9.34 5.59
C SER A 65 16.68 7.92 5.93
N LEU A 66 17.64 7.11 6.33
CA LEU A 66 17.42 5.73 6.75
C LEU A 66 18.03 5.50 8.12
N ASP A 67 17.17 5.36 9.12
CA ASP A 67 17.54 5.02 10.47
C ASP A 67 17.41 3.51 10.69
N ARG A 68 18.52 2.85 10.99
CA ARG A 68 18.55 1.40 11.26
C ARG A 68 18.87 1.16 12.73
N TYR A 69 18.04 0.40 13.38
CA TYR A 69 18.19 0.05 14.78
C TYR A 69 18.22 -1.46 14.98
N PRO A 70 18.95 -1.95 15.98
CA PRO A 70 18.96 -3.35 16.34
C PRO A 70 17.59 -3.77 16.91
N ALA A 71 17.35 -5.09 16.96
CA ALA A 71 16.05 -5.65 17.38
C ALA A 71 15.73 -5.41 18.86
N ASP A 72 16.70 -5.07 19.68
CA ASP A 72 16.58 -4.79 21.12
C ASP A 72 16.38 -3.29 21.43
N LEU A 73 16.24 -2.42 20.41
CA LEU A 73 15.87 -1.02 20.60
C LEU A 73 14.65 -0.90 21.52
N THR A 74 14.70 0.00 22.51
CA THR A 74 13.57 0.21 23.39
C THR A 74 12.44 1.00 22.69
N GLU A 75 11.18 0.77 23.10
CA GLU A 75 10.03 1.57 22.62
C GLU A 75 10.24 3.06 22.89
N SER A 76 10.79 3.41 24.08
CA SER A 76 11.07 4.81 24.45
C SER A 76 12.03 5.50 23.51
N ASP A 77 13.12 4.81 23.11
CA ASP A 77 14.11 5.39 22.21
C ASP A 77 13.55 5.57 20.79
N LEU A 78 12.73 4.62 20.33
CA LEU A 78 12.03 4.74 19.04
C LEU A 78 11.05 5.92 19.04
N LEU A 79 10.26 6.08 20.12
CA LEU A 79 9.32 7.19 20.26
C LEU A 79 10.06 8.55 20.33
N ALA A 80 11.19 8.63 21.03
CA ALA A 80 12.03 9.84 21.07
C ALA A 80 12.53 10.19 19.66
N ARG A 81 12.97 9.18 18.90
CA ARG A 81 13.42 9.42 17.53
C ARG A 81 12.29 9.90 16.61
N ILE A 82 11.10 9.35 16.72
CA ILE A 82 9.93 9.81 15.97
C ILE A 82 9.60 11.28 16.30
N ASP A 83 9.67 11.67 17.57
CA ASP A 83 9.47 13.05 18.00
C ASP A 83 10.49 14.02 17.40
N GLU A 84 11.77 13.61 17.28
CA GLU A 84 12.79 14.38 16.53
C GLU A 84 12.42 14.53 15.06
N LEU A 85 12.04 13.43 14.40
CA LEU A 85 11.62 13.44 12.98
C LEU A 85 10.36 14.29 12.73
N ASN A 86 9.43 14.29 13.68
CA ASN A 86 8.24 15.16 13.62
C ASN A 86 8.63 16.64 13.60
N ARG A 87 9.68 17.03 14.32
CA ARG A 87 10.19 18.41 14.40
C ARG A 87 11.16 18.80 13.29
N ASP A 88 11.71 17.82 12.55
CA ASP A 88 12.65 18.10 11.48
C ASP A 88 11.94 18.72 10.26
N PRO A 89 12.24 19.98 9.88
CA PRO A 89 11.62 20.63 8.72
C PRO A 89 12.04 20.03 7.38
N LYS A 90 13.12 19.24 7.33
CA LYS A 90 13.57 18.55 6.12
C LYS A 90 12.78 17.28 5.85
N ILE A 91 12.03 16.79 6.84
CA ILE A 91 11.25 15.54 6.74
C ILE A 91 9.77 15.89 6.57
N ASN A 92 9.22 15.55 5.43
CA ASN A 92 7.81 15.71 5.10
C ASN A 92 7.00 14.44 5.31
N GLY A 93 7.66 13.27 5.29
CA GLY A 93 7.05 11.98 5.56
C GLY A 93 7.89 11.12 6.48
N ILE A 94 7.23 10.37 7.34
CA ILE A 94 7.87 9.39 8.24
C ILE A 94 7.25 8.02 7.95
N LEU A 95 8.11 7.02 7.77
CA LEU A 95 7.72 5.64 7.60
C LEU A 95 8.45 4.78 8.61
N VAL A 96 7.70 4.09 9.45
CA VAL A 96 8.24 3.03 10.32
C VAL A 96 7.91 1.68 9.70
N GLN A 97 8.95 0.94 9.30
CA GLN A 97 8.77 -0.33 8.61
C GLN A 97 8.21 -1.40 9.56
N LEU A 98 7.03 -1.91 9.24
CA LEU A 98 6.42 -3.05 9.95
C LEU A 98 6.88 -4.39 9.34
N PRO A 99 6.91 -5.48 10.14
CA PRO A 99 6.58 -5.55 11.56
C PRO A 99 7.69 -5.04 12.48
N LEU A 100 7.32 -4.52 13.64
CA LEU A 100 8.24 -4.19 14.72
C LEU A 100 8.51 -5.41 15.63
N PRO A 101 9.62 -5.42 16.39
CA PRO A 101 9.86 -6.40 17.44
C PRO A 101 8.69 -6.46 18.45
N LYS A 102 8.39 -7.64 18.98
CA LYS A 102 7.18 -7.90 19.80
C LYS A 102 7.05 -7.06 21.09
N HIS A 103 8.16 -6.54 21.61
CA HIS A 103 8.17 -5.70 22.80
C HIS A 103 7.86 -4.23 22.52
N ILE A 104 7.76 -3.84 21.26
CA ILE A 104 7.38 -2.48 20.81
C ILE A 104 5.93 -2.52 20.34
N ASP A 105 5.10 -1.66 20.94
CA ASP A 105 3.71 -1.51 20.53
C ASP A 105 3.61 -0.70 19.23
N SER A 106 3.36 -1.41 18.12
CA SER A 106 3.24 -0.78 16.81
C SER A 106 2.14 0.28 16.74
N HIS A 107 1.08 0.16 17.55
CA HIS A 107 0.00 1.14 17.57
C HIS A 107 0.50 2.47 18.15
N LYS A 108 1.17 2.43 19.31
CA LYS A 108 1.76 3.62 19.92
C LYS A 108 2.75 4.32 19.00
N VAL A 109 3.58 3.50 18.30
CA VAL A 109 4.58 4.02 17.37
C VAL A 109 3.93 4.75 16.20
N LEU A 110 2.88 4.18 15.60
CA LEU A 110 2.15 4.81 14.49
C LEU A 110 1.42 6.08 14.93
N GLU A 111 0.84 6.08 16.14
CA GLU A 111 0.16 7.25 16.72
C GLU A 111 1.14 8.36 17.17
N ALA A 112 2.42 8.08 17.34
CA ALA A 112 3.42 9.08 17.64
C ALA A 112 3.88 9.87 16.40
N ILE A 113 3.64 9.37 15.20
CA ILE A 113 3.91 10.09 13.95
C ILE A 113 2.89 11.22 13.81
N ALA A 114 3.36 12.45 13.53
CA ALA A 114 2.47 13.56 13.26
C ALA A 114 1.56 13.25 12.05
N PRO A 115 0.22 13.42 12.14
CA PRO A 115 -0.71 13.05 11.08
C PRO A 115 -0.36 13.62 9.70
N GLU A 116 0.22 14.82 9.67
CA GLU A 116 0.68 15.51 8.46
C GLU A 116 1.99 14.93 7.88
N LYS A 117 2.67 14.04 8.62
CA LYS A 117 3.85 13.30 8.19
C LYS A 117 3.63 11.79 8.08
N ASP A 118 2.43 11.30 8.41
CA ASP A 118 2.03 9.88 8.28
C ASP A 118 1.73 9.54 6.82
N VAL A 119 2.78 9.47 6.02
CA VAL A 119 2.64 9.22 4.57
C VAL A 119 2.25 7.78 4.20
N ASP A 120 2.28 6.85 5.16
CA ASP A 120 1.68 5.52 5.01
C ASP A 120 0.15 5.54 5.22
N GLY A 121 -0.39 6.59 5.86
CA GLY A 121 -1.83 6.76 6.13
C GLY A 121 -2.39 5.83 7.21
N PHE A 122 -1.58 5.45 8.21
CA PHE A 122 -1.97 4.48 9.25
C PHE A 122 -2.37 5.11 10.57
N HIS A 123 -2.04 6.40 10.79
CA HIS A 123 -2.44 7.14 11.99
C HIS A 123 -3.97 7.17 12.10
N VAL A 124 -4.50 7.07 13.33
CA VAL A 124 -5.95 7.03 13.58
C VAL A 124 -6.68 8.22 12.98
N SER A 125 -6.08 9.41 12.99
CA SER A 125 -6.65 10.61 12.36
C SER A 125 -6.82 10.43 10.85
N ASN A 126 -5.82 9.87 10.15
CA ASN A 126 -5.90 9.58 8.72
C ASN A 126 -6.91 8.47 8.41
N ALA A 127 -6.96 7.42 9.25
CA ALA A 127 -7.94 6.35 9.13
C ALA A 127 -9.38 6.86 9.35
N GLY A 128 -9.59 7.72 10.35
CA GLY A 128 -10.88 8.37 10.61
C GLY A 128 -11.29 9.31 9.47
N ALA A 129 -10.36 10.11 8.98
CA ALA A 129 -10.57 11.00 7.84
C ALA A 129 -10.86 10.23 6.54
N LEU A 130 -10.21 9.07 6.33
CA LEU A 130 -10.55 8.16 5.23
C LEU A 130 -11.99 7.64 5.36
N MET A 131 -12.42 7.27 6.56
CA MET A 131 -13.79 6.80 6.80
C MET A 131 -14.84 7.87 6.44
N THR A 132 -14.53 9.15 6.69
CA THR A 132 -15.40 10.29 6.39
C THR A 132 -15.22 10.88 4.99
N GLY A 133 -14.29 10.34 4.19
CA GLY A 133 -14.09 10.74 2.79
C GLY A 133 -13.10 11.88 2.56
N ALA A 134 -12.39 12.36 3.59
CA ALA A 134 -11.48 13.49 3.51
C ALA A 134 -10.08 13.19 4.11
N PRO A 135 -9.39 12.09 3.72
CA PRO A 135 -8.08 11.78 4.28
C PRO A 135 -7.02 12.79 3.84
N LEU A 136 -6.05 13.08 4.74
CA LEU A 136 -4.83 13.76 4.35
C LEU A 136 -4.01 12.84 3.42
N PHE A 137 -3.81 11.61 3.87
CA PHE A 137 -3.12 10.57 3.09
C PHE A 137 -3.98 9.32 3.01
N ARG A 138 -3.87 8.65 1.87
CA ARG A 138 -4.47 7.32 1.67
C ARG A 138 -3.41 6.26 1.93
N PRO A 139 -3.73 5.16 2.62
CA PRO A 139 -2.80 4.06 2.78
C PRO A 139 -2.22 3.59 1.44
N CYS A 140 -0.88 3.51 1.37
CA CYS A 140 -0.15 3.38 0.12
C CYS A 140 -0.58 2.17 -0.73
N THR A 141 -0.75 0.99 -0.11
CA THR A 141 -1.13 -0.23 -0.84
C THR A 141 -2.56 -0.14 -1.40
N PRO A 142 -3.60 0.19 -0.63
CA PRO A 142 -4.94 0.44 -1.16
C PRO A 142 -4.98 1.54 -2.23
N TYR A 143 -4.24 2.61 -2.02
CA TYR A 143 -4.16 3.69 -3.01
C TYR A 143 -3.57 3.20 -4.34
N GLY A 144 -2.52 2.38 -4.29
CA GLY A 144 -1.95 1.72 -5.46
C GLY A 144 -2.96 0.81 -6.17
N CYS A 145 -3.75 0.03 -5.42
CA CYS A 145 -4.81 -0.82 -5.98
C CYS A 145 -5.88 0.00 -6.71
N MET A 146 -6.30 1.14 -6.12
CA MET A 146 -7.25 2.05 -6.79
C MET A 146 -6.69 2.62 -8.08
N LYS A 147 -5.40 3.04 -8.09
CA LYS A 147 -4.73 3.52 -9.31
C LYS A 147 -4.61 2.43 -10.38
N MET A 148 -4.47 1.18 -9.99
CA MET A 148 -4.44 0.05 -10.93
C MET A 148 -5.81 -0.19 -11.56
N LEU A 149 -6.89 -0.15 -10.79
CA LEU A 149 -8.27 -0.22 -11.32
C LEU A 149 -8.60 0.97 -12.23
N GLU A 150 -8.18 2.19 -11.84
CA GLU A 150 -8.31 3.39 -12.66
C GLU A 150 -7.55 3.27 -13.99
N SER A 151 -6.37 2.67 -14.00
CA SER A 151 -5.52 2.56 -15.19
C SER A 151 -6.12 1.70 -16.31
N VAL A 152 -7.03 0.81 -15.95
CA VAL A 152 -7.81 -0.03 -16.89
C VAL A 152 -9.24 0.47 -17.07
N ALA A 153 -9.55 1.67 -16.58
CA ALA A 153 -10.87 2.30 -16.63
C ALA A 153 -11.99 1.37 -16.11
N PHE A 154 -11.70 0.58 -15.05
CA PHE A 154 -12.68 -0.37 -14.50
C PHE A 154 -13.85 0.40 -13.87
N PRO A 155 -15.13 0.09 -14.24
CA PRO A 155 -16.30 0.83 -13.76
C PRO A 155 -16.64 0.43 -12.32
N LEU A 156 -16.14 1.19 -11.33
CA LEU A 156 -16.38 0.91 -9.92
C LEU A 156 -17.78 1.31 -9.43
N ARG A 157 -18.38 2.33 -10.04
CA ARG A 157 -19.70 2.80 -9.62
C ARG A 157 -20.78 1.74 -9.86
N GLY A 158 -21.41 1.29 -8.79
CA GLY A 158 -22.42 0.23 -8.82
C GLY A 158 -21.85 -1.19 -8.87
N ALA A 159 -20.52 -1.36 -8.93
CA ALA A 159 -19.89 -2.66 -8.91
C ALA A 159 -20.01 -3.35 -7.53
N VAL A 160 -20.05 -4.67 -7.53
CA VAL A 160 -19.95 -5.50 -6.33
C VAL A 160 -18.47 -5.80 -6.09
N ALA A 161 -17.94 -5.36 -4.96
CA ALA A 161 -16.54 -5.55 -4.59
C ALA A 161 -16.40 -6.42 -3.35
N VAL A 162 -15.48 -7.38 -3.38
CA VAL A 162 -15.13 -8.21 -2.24
C VAL A 162 -13.66 -8.01 -1.88
N VAL A 163 -13.42 -7.61 -0.64
CA VAL A 163 -12.08 -7.47 -0.07
C VAL A 163 -11.84 -8.64 0.87
N ILE A 164 -10.89 -9.49 0.54
CA ILE A 164 -10.47 -10.65 1.35
C ILE A 164 -9.27 -10.21 2.18
N GLY A 165 -9.52 -9.99 3.48
CA GLY A 165 -8.59 -9.42 4.44
C GLY A 165 -9.22 -8.20 5.14
N ALA A 166 -9.00 -8.08 6.46
CA ALA A 166 -9.59 -7.02 7.30
C ALA A 166 -8.53 -6.31 8.16
N SER A 167 -7.30 -6.23 7.66
CA SER A 167 -6.22 -5.49 8.34
C SER A 167 -6.47 -3.99 8.32
N ASN A 168 -5.95 -3.27 9.32
CA ASN A 168 -6.03 -1.81 9.38
C ASN A 168 -5.20 -1.13 8.29
N ILE A 169 -4.17 -1.82 7.79
CA ILE A 169 -3.22 -1.24 6.83
C ILE A 169 -3.59 -1.50 5.36
N VAL A 170 -4.45 -2.52 5.06
CA VAL A 170 -4.85 -2.83 3.69
C VAL A 170 -6.36 -3.06 3.58
N GLY A 171 -6.92 -4.09 4.23
CA GLY A 171 -8.28 -4.55 3.93
C GLY A 171 -9.35 -3.52 4.24
N LYS A 172 -9.34 -2.94 5.44
CA LYS A 172 -10.32 -1.90 5.83
C LYS A 172 -10.19 -0.64 4.98
N PRO A 173 -8.99 -0.03 4.81
CA PRO A 173 -8.87 1.15 3.97
C PRO A 173 -9.20 0.87 2.49
N MET A 174 -8.88 -0.30 1.96
CA MET A 174 -9.27 -0.69 0.60
C MET A 174 -10.79 -0.70 0.43
N ALA A 175 -11.50 -1.28 1.39
CA ALA A 175 -12.96 -1.32 1.38
C ALA A 175 -13.57 0.09 1.43
N MET A 176 -13.01 1.00 2.25
CA MET A 176 -13.47 2.39 2.31
C MET A 176 -13.23 3.12 0.99
N MET A 177 -12.09 2.94 0.35
CA MET A 177 -11.81 3.57 -0.94
C MET A 177 -12.71 3.05 -2.06
N LEU A 178 -13.01 1.75 -2.10
CA LEU A 178 -13.98 1.17 -3.04
C LEU A 178 -15.40 1.68 -2.79
N LEU A 179 -15.81 1.79 -1.52
CA LEU A 179 -17.10 2.36 -1.14
C LEU A 179 -17.23 3.82 -1.61
N GLN A 180 -16.19 4.64 -1.40
CA GLN A 180 -16.15 6.03 -1.86
C GLN A 180 -16.20 6.14 -3.39
N ALA A 181 -15.67 5.15 -4.11
CA ALA A 181 -15.78 5.06 -5.57
C ALA A 181 -17.17 4.60 -6.05
N GLY A 182 -18.10 4.35 -5.14
CA GLY A 182 -19.50 3.97 -5.44
C GLY A 182 -19.72 2.48 -5.61
N ALA A 183 -18.81 1.62 -5.16
CA ALA A 183 -18.99 0.18 -5.14
C ALA A 183 -19.80 -0.27 -3.91
N THR A 184 -20.53 -1.40 -4.03
CA THR A 184 -21.06 -2.14 -2.88
C THR A 184 -19.98 -3.09 -2.39
N VAL A 185 -19.56 -2.97 -1.12
CA VAL A 185 -18.36 -3.64 -0.62
C VAL A 185 -18.68 -4.67 0.47
N THR A 186 -18.16 -5.88 0.30
CA THR A 186 -18.11 -6.91 1.34
C THR A 186 -16.67 -7.12 1.80
N ILE A 187 -16.43 -7.09 3.11
CA ILE A 187 -15.14 -7.44 3.72
C ILE A 187 -15.20 -8.84 4.27
N CYS A 188 -14.33 -9.73 3.78
CA CYS A 188 -14.18 -11.09 4.27
C CYS A 188 -12.94 -11.22 5.15
N ASN A 189 -12.99 -12.06 6.17
CA ASN A 189 -11.89 -12.34 7.07
C ASN A 189 -11.79 -13.83 7.40
N SER A 190 -10.89 -14.25 8.31
CA SER A 190 -10.67 -15.65 8.69
C SER A 190 -11.89 -16.33 9.33
N LYS A 191 -12.95 -15.59 9.66
CA LYS A 191 -14.20 -16.12 10.25
C LYS A 191 -15.35 -16.16 9.23
N THR A 192 -15.12 -15.65 8.02
CA THR A 192 -16.14 -15.67 6.95
C THR A 192 -16.43 -17.10 6.56
N ARG A 193 -17.72 -17.46 6.59
CA ARG A 193 -18.20 -18.75 6.12
C ARG A 193 -18.40 -18.68 4.61
N ASP A 194 -18.09 -19.75 3.90
CA ASP A 194 -18.29 -19.89 2.46
C ASP A 194 -17.78 -18.65 1.67
N LEU A 195 -16.45 -18.46 1.69
CA LEU A 195 -15.82 -17.34 0.98
C LEU A 195 -16.22 -17.30 -0.49
N ALA A 196 -16.38 -18.46 -1.13
CA ALA A 196 -16.74 -18.56 -2.52
C ALA A 196 -18.15 -17.99 -2.82
N ALA A 197 -19.11 -18.13 -1.90
CA ALA A 197 -20.44 -17.53 -2.07
C ALA A 197 -20.38 -15.99 -2.16
N HIS A 198 -19.40 -15.37 -1.48
CA HIS A 198 -19.21 -13.92 -1.56
C HIS A 198 -18.50 -13.50 -2.86
N THR A 199 -17.52 -14.28 -3.33
CA THR A 199 -16.64 -13.86 -4.42
C THR A 199 -17.21 -14.15 -5.81
N ARG A 200 -18.01 -15.23 -5.98
CA ARG A 200 -18.54 -15.66 -7.29
C ARG A 200 -19.37 -14.61 -8.03
N ASN A 201 -19.95 -13.66 -7.33
CA ASN A 201 -20.74 -12.57 -7.93
C ASN A 201 -20.02 -11.22 -7.91
N ALA A 202 -18.77 -11.18 -7.45
CA ALA A 202 -18.00 -9.95 -7.32
C ALA A 202 -17.48 -9.49 -8.70
N ASP A 203 -17.66 -8.21 -8.99
CA ASP A 203 -17.05 -7.55 -10.15
C ASP A 203 -15.58 -7.20 -9.86
N VAL A 204 -15.24 -6.97 -8.58
CA VAL A 204 -13.89 -6.72 -8.11
C VAL A 204 -13.57 -7.61 -6.92
N ILE A 205 -12.45 -8.30 -6.97
CA ILE A 205 -11.91 -9.08 -5.85
C ILE A 205 -10.53 -8.52 -5.50
N VAL A 206 -10.33 -8.17 -4.22
CA VAL A 206 -9.02 -7.78 -3.69
C VAL A 206 -8.60 -8.81 -2.65
N ALA A 207 -7.53 -9.56 -2.92
CA ALA A 207 -6.99 -10.57 -2.02
C ALA A 207 -5.79 -10.02 -1.24
N ALA A 208 -5.88 -9.97 0.10
CA ALA A 208 -4.90 -9.33 0.98
C ALA A 208 -4.82 -10.04 2.35
N VAL A 209 -4.54 -11.35 2.35
CA VAL A 209 -4.47 -12.18 3.57
C VAL A 209 -3.13 -12.89 3.78
N GLY A 210 -2.23 -12.88 2.79
CA GLY A 210 -0.94 -13.56 2.86
C GLY A 210 -1.08 -15.10 2.89
N LYS A 211 -2.06 -15.64 2.15
CA LYS A 211 -2.30 -17.07 2.04
C LYS A 211 -2.44 -17.49 0.58
N ARG A 212 -1.54 -18.34 0.11
CA ARG A 212 -1.54 -18.86 -1.28
C ARG A 212 -2.87 -19.52 -1.64
N ASN A 213 -3.29 -19.29 -2.89
CA ASN A 213 -4.45 -19.93 -3.51
C ASN A 213 -5.75 -19.78 -2.71
N ILE A 214 -5.92 -18.67 -1.99
CA ILE A 214 -7.18 -18.37 -1.27
C ILE A 214 -8.31 -18.00 -2.24
N VAL A 215 -7.96 -17.55 -3.46
CA VAL A 215 -8.89 -17.28 -4.56
C VAL A 215 -8.53 -18.20 -5.71
N THR A 216 -9.48 -19.04 -6.13
CA THR A 216 -9.36 -19.98 -7.24
C THR A 216 -10.32 -19.64 -8.37
N ALA A 217 -10.13 -20.23 -9.55
CA ALA A 217 -10.92 -19.91 -10.76
C ALA A 217 -12.44 -20.06 -10.57
N ASP A 218 -12.88 -21.07 -9.83
CA ASP A 218 -14.29 -21.34 -9.53
C ASP A 218 -14.94 -20.33 -8.57
N MET A 219 -14.12 -19.45 -7.98
CA MET A 219 -14.54 -18.38 -7.08
C MET A 219 -14.65 -17.02 -7.77
N VAL A 220 -14.29 -16.91 -9.04
CA VAL A 220 -14.21 -15.65 -9.78
C VAL A 220 -15.30 -15.56 -10.85
N LYS A 221 -16.04 -14.46 -10.86
CA LYS A 221 -16.99 -14.13 -11.90
C LYS A 221 -16.27 -13.88 -13.22
N PRO A 222 -16.72 -14.47 -14.36
CA PRO A 222 -16.14 -14.12 -15.67
C PRO A 222 -16.14 -12.62 -15.92
N GLY A 223 -15.00 -12.08 -16.32
CA GLY A 223 -14.82 -10.65 -16.58
C GLY A 223 -14.49 -9.79 -15.36
N ALA A 224 -14.44 -10.34 -14.14
CA ALA A 224 -14.10 -9.60 -12.93
C ALA A 224 -12.67 -9.07 -12.96
N ALA A 225 -12.41 -7.99 -12.20
CA ALA A 225 -11.06 -7.53 -11.89
C ALA A 225 -10.56 -8.17 -10.59
N VAL A 226 -9.37 -8.78 -10.65
CA VAL A 226 -8.74 -9.44 -9.50
C VAL A 226 -7.42 -8.76 -9.16
N ILE A 227 -7.37 -8.14 -7.99
CA ILE A 227 -6.21 -7.45 -7.45
C ILE A 227 -5.58 -8.33 -6.37
N ASP A 228 -4.39 -8.83 -6.63
CA ASP A 228 -3.63 -9.67 -5.71
C ASP A 228 -2.60 -8.81 -4.94
N VAL A 229 -2.86 -8.59 -3.67
CA VAL A 229 -1.97 -7.88 -2.73
C VAL A 229 -1.04 -8.85 -1.99
N GLY A 230 -1.34 -10.13 -2.07
CA GLY A 230 -0.59 -11.17 -1.37
C GLY A 230 0.88 -11.19 -1.73
N MET A 231 1.69 -11.50 -0.74
CA MET A 231 3.13 -11.72 -0.91
C MET A 231 3.55 -12.98 -0.18
N ASN A 232 3.61 -14.04 -0.94
CA ASN A 232 3.99 -15.37 -0.48
C ASN A 232 5.23 -15.86 -1.24
N ARG A 233 5.73 -17.01 -0.84
CA ARG A 233 6.69 -17.78 -1.64
C ARG A 233 6.07 -19.13 -1.98
N ASP A 234 6.29 -19.57 -3.21
CA ASP A 234 5.92 -20.92 -3.62
C ASP A 234 6.93 -21.98 -3.08
N ASP A 235 6.72 -23.22 -3.47
CA ASP A 235 7.53 -24.33 -2.97
C ASP A 235 8.97 -24.30 -3.54
N GLU A 236 9.20 -23.51 -4.60
CA GLU A 236 10.54 -23.25 -5.19
C GLU A 236 11.16 -21.94 -4.63
N GLY A 237 10.49 -21.26 -3.67
CA GLY A 237 10.96 -20.01 -3.09
C GLY A 237 10.71 -18.77 -3.94
N LYS A 238 10.02 -18.88 -5.08
CA LYS A 238 9.64 -17.73 -5.93
C LYS A 238 8.49 -16.94 -5.30
N LEU A 239 8.47 -15.63 -5.56
CA LEU A 239 7.37 -14.78 -5.12
C LEU A 239 6.07 -15.15 -5.86
N CYS A 240 5.00 -15.30 -5.10
CA CYS A 240 3.64 -15.49 -5.60
C CYS A 240 2.64 -14.75 -4.72
N GLY A 241 1.41 -14.62 -5.19
CA GLY A 241 0.34 -13.93 -4.46
C GLY A 241 -0.57 -14.84 -3.65
N ASP A 242 -1.72 -14.29 -3.33
CA ASP A 242 -2.82 -14.98 -2.65
C ASP A 242 -3.73 -15.72 -3.65
N VAL A 243 -3.69 -15.34 -4.92
CA VAL A 243 -4.56 -15.84 -5.99
C VAL A 243 -3.89 -17.00 -6.73
N ASP A 244 -4.65 -18.03 -7.10
CA ASP A 244 -4.24 -18.97 -8.14
C ASP A 244 -4.19 -18.24 -9.49
N PHE A 245 -3.05 -17.62 -9.75
CA PHE A 245 -2.86 -16.74 -10.90
C PHE A 245 -3.19 -17.43 -12.23
N HIS A 246 -2.73 -18.66 -12.41
CA HIS A 246 -2.89 -19.37 -13.67
C HIS A 246 -4.34 -19.75 -13.94
N GLY A 247 -5.04 -20.29 -12.94
CA GLY A 247 -6.46 -20.63 -13.07
C GLY A 247 -7.35 -19.40 -13.21
N VAL A 248 -7.15 -18.38 -12.36
CA VAL A 248 -7.97 -17.16 -12.36
C VAL A 248 -7.77 -16.34 -13.62
N LYS A 249 -6.58 -16.29 -14.19
CA LYS A 249 -6.27 -15.58 -15.44
C LYS A 249 -7.16 -16.03 -16.62
N GLU A 250 -7.60 -17.28 -16.64
CA GLU A 250 -8.46 -17.79 -17.72
C GLU A 250 -9.95 -17.41 -17.56
N VAL A 251 -10.34 -16.86 -16.38
CA VAL A 251 -11.73 -16.50 -16.05
C VAL A 251 -11.91 -14.99 -15.89
N ALA A 252 -10.98 -14.32 -15.20
CA ALA A 252 -11.03 -12.89 -14.93
C ALA A 252 -10.97 -12.05 -16.22
N GLY A 253 -11.48 -10.83 -16.18
CA GLY A 253 -11.26 -9.83 -17.23
C GLY A 253 -9.94 -9.10 -17.04
N PHE A 254 -9.57 -8.83 -15.78
CA PHE A 254 -8.34 -8.15 -15.40
C PHE A 254 -7.70 -8.84 -14.20
N ILE A 255 -6.37 -8.91 -14.17
CA ILE A 255 -5.63 -9.51 -13.06
C ILE A 255 -4.27 -8.85 -12.85
N THR A 256 -3.86 -8.68 -11.60
CA THR A 256 -2.50 -8.24 -11.28
C THR A 256 -1.54 -9.42 -11.16
N PRO A 257 -0.33 -9.34 -11.72
CA PRO A 257 0.70 -10.35 -11.49
C PRO A 257 1.39 -10.17 -10.13
N VAL A 258 1.93 -11.24 -9.57
CA VAL A 258 2.86 -11.20 -8.43
C VAL A 258 4.10 -12.03 -8.80
N PRO A 259 5.30 -11.39 -8.87
CA PRO A 259 5.62 -9.97 -8.68
C PRO A 259 5.18 -9.09 -9.86
N GLY A 260 5.28 -7.76 -9.66
CA GLY A 260 5.07 -6.78 -10.73
C GLY A 260 3.68 -6.11 -10.75
N GLY A 261 2.79 -6.49 -9.82
CA GLY A 261 1.48 -5.86 -9.62
C GLY A 261 1.50 -4.79 -8.53
N VAL A 262 0.90 -5.08 -7.38
CA VAL A 262 0.67 -4.11 -6.28
C VAL A 262 1.96 -3.63 -5.61
N GLY A 263 2.98 -4.47 -5.46
CA GLY A 263 4.22 -4.10 -4.75
C GLY A 263 4.89 -2.83 -5.28
N PRO A 264 5.19 -2.70 -6.59
CA PRO A 264 5.72 -1.48 -7.18
C PRO A 264 4.84 -0.25 -6.95
N MET A 265 3.52 -0.43 -6.96
CA MET A 265 2.55 0.64 -6.73
C MET A 265 2.55 1.13 -5.28
N THR A 266 2.70 0.25 -4.29
CA THR A 266 2.82 0.64 -2.88
C THR A 266 3.97 1.63 -2.67
N ILE A 267 5.16 1.33 -3.21
CA ILE A 267 6.31 2.23 -3.13
C ILE A 267 6.03 3.55 -3.87
N THR A 268 5.40 3.48 -5.02
CA THR A 268 5.07 4.68 -5.81
C THR A 268 4.10 5.60 -5.08
N MET A 269 3.06 5.05 -4.43
CA MET A 269 2.11 5.86 -3.67
C MET A 269 2.74 6.47 -2.42
N LEU A 270 3.73 5.82 -1.80
CA LEU A 270 4.51 6.41 -0.73
C LEU A 270 5.24 7.69 -1.20
N LEU A 271 5.85 7.66 -2.39
CA LEU A 271 6.47 8.86 -2.97
C LEU A 271 5.41 9.94 -3.25
N VAL A 272 4.26 9.57 -3.81
CA VAL A 272 3.15 10.50 -4.05
C VAL A 272 2.71 11.18 -2.75
N ASN A 273 2.45 10.41 -1.70
CA ASN A 273 2.05 10.95 -0.40
C ASN A 273 3.15 11.87 0.20
N THR A 274 4.44 11.51 0.04
CA THR A 274 5.56 12.35 0.51
C THR A 274 5.63 13.69 -0.24
N ILE A 275 5.42 13.69 -1.56
CA ILE A 275 5.32 14.92 -2.36
C ILE A 275 4.12 15.76 -1.91
N GLU A 276 2.95 15.14 -1.73
CA GLU A 276 1.76 15.85 -1.27
C GLU A 276 1.95 16.46 0.13
N ALA A 277 2.67 15.75 1.03
CA ALA A 277 3.05 16.30 2.33
C ALA A 277 3.94 17.54 2.20
N ALA A 278 4.95 17.48 1.33
CA ALA A 278 5.84 18.61 1.09
C ALA A 278 5.11 19.82 0.48
N GLU A 279 4.20 19.59 -0.46
CA GLU A 279 3.37 20.64 -1.06
C GLU A 279 2.48 21.33 -0.03
N ARG A 280 1.81 20.55 0.85
CA ARG A 280 0.97 21.10 1.92
C ARG A 280 1.76 21.91 2.95
N ALA A 281 3.00 21.52 3.23
CA ALA A 281 3.87 22.26 4.16
C ALA A 281 4.28 23.64 3.63
N LEU A 282 4.11 23.90 2.35
CA LEU A 282 4.42 25.19 1.72
C LEU A 282 3.20 26.12 1.55
N GLY A 283 1.99 25.64 1.86
CA GLY A 283 0.73 26.38 1.72
C GLY A 283 0.19 26.30 0.31
#